data_5b9b42c1f776b604e29ade933906f4df
#
_entry.id   5b9b42c1f776b604e29ade933906f4df
#
_cell.length_a   1.000
_cell.length_b   1.000
_cell.length_c   1.000
_cell.angle_alpha   90.00
_cell.angle_beta   90.00
_cell.angle_gamma   90.00
#
_symmetry.space_group_name_H-M   'P 1'
#
loop_
_entity.id
_entity.type
_entity.pdbx_description
1 polymer ?
#
loop_
_entity_poly.entity_id
_entity_poly.type
_entity_poly.pdbx_seq_one_letter_code
_entity_poly.pdbx_strand_id
1 'polypeptide(L)'
;MTDYDLDHVYTIDGAADAKALYDNWAATYDSSFGEGHGYIAPREIAGLFAARADRSDPILDIGAGTGLVTEHLPGFIVDGIDISEGMLAQAEAKGLYRNRILADLTQRLPMEDASYDGFVSCGTFTHGHVGPEVFPELMRVARPGALFVCGVIAPVYDGVGFGSRLAQMVAHRQITPVMFHDIPIYENADHAHAQDRGLVMEFRKL
;
A
#
# COMPACT_ATOMS: atom_id res chain seq x y z
N MET A 1 18.14 -5.21 -21.38
CA MET A 1 17.48 -4.93 -20.08
C MET A 1 16.26 -4.11 -20.42
N THR A 2 15.07 -4.59 -20.11
CA THR A 2 13.84 -3.83 -20.33
C THR A 2 13.85 -2.73 -19.28
N ASP A 3 13.88 -1.47 -19.71
CA ASP A 3 13.81 -0.31 -18.82
C ASP A 3 12.33 -0.21 -18.41
N TYR A 4 12.00 -0.67 -17.20
CA TYR A 4 10.65 -0.51 -16.64
C TYR A 4 10.52 0.93 -16.15
N ASP A 5 9.50 1.63 -16.63
CA ASP A 5 9.21 3.01 -16.32
C ASP A 5 7.76 3.19 -15.82
N LEU A 6 7.40 4.42 -15.49
CA LEU A 6 6.06 4.79 -15.04
C LEU A 6 4.96 4.39 -16.04
N ASP A 7 5.24 4.43 -17.34
CA ASP A 7 4.25 4.10 -18.37
C ASP A 7 3.85 2.61 -18.30
N HIS A 8 4.78 1.71 -17.96
CA HIS A 8 4.46 0.28 -17.77
C HIS A 8 3.54 0.05 -16.57
N VAL A 9 3.72 0.81 -15.48
CA VAL A 9 2.85 0.70 -14.28
C VAL A 9 1.41 1.10 -14.60
N TYR A 10 1.22 2.08 -15.46
CA TYR A 10 -0.12 2.55 -15.85
C TYR A 10 -0.83 1.63 -16.85
N THR A 11 -0.16 0.63 -17.43
CA THR A 11 -0.76 -0.32 -18.39
C THR A 11 -1.11 -1.67 -17.80
N ILE A 12 -0.91 -1.88 -16.50
CA ILE A 12 -1.24 -3.14 -15.80
C ILE A 12 -2.74 -3.43 -15.92
N ASP A 13 -3.06 -4.69 -16.27
CA ASP A 13 -4.44 -5.19 -16.34
C ASP A 13 -4.61 -6.44 -15.44
N GLY A 14 -4.76 -6.19 -14.15
CA GLY A 14 -5.06 -7.20 -13.14
C GLY A 14 -3.86 -7.90 -12.51
N ALA A 15 -4.15 -8.80 -11.58
CA ALA A 15 -3.20 -9.42 -10.67
C ALA A 15 -2.07 -10.21 -11.35
N ALA A 16 -2.36 -10.92 -12.46
CA ALA A 16 -1.36 -11.72 -13.17
C ALA A 16 -0.29 -10.85 -13.85
N ASP A 17 -0.72 -9.75 -14.47
CA ASP A 17 0.18 -8.79 -15.12
C ASP A 17 0.99 -8.03 -14.07
N ALA A 18 0.37 -7.60 -12.98
CA ALA A 18 1.05 -6.98 -11.86
C ALA A 18 2.16 -7.90 -11.32
N LYS A 19 1.83 -9.17 -11.04
CA LYS A 19 2.81 -10.15 -10.56
C LYS A 19 3.99 -10.29 -11.52
N ALA A 20 3.72 -10.48 -12.82
CA ALA A 20 4.77 -10.67 -13.81
C ALA A 20 5.68 -9.44 -13.95
N LEU A 21 5.10 -8.23 -13.94
CA LEU A 21 5.86 -6.98 -13.99
C LEU A 21 6.77 -6.85 -12.77
N TYR A 22 6.22 -6.96 -11.57
CA TYR A 22 6.96 -6.72 -10.34
C TYR A 22 7.99 -7.82 -10.02
N ASP A 23 7.73 -9.09 -10.35
CA ASP A 23 8.74 -10.15 -10.24
C ASP A 23 9.97 -9.86 -11.11
N ASN A 24 9.76 -9.34 -12.33
CA ASN A 24 10.85 -8.98 -13.23
C ASN A 24 11.59 -7.69 -12.84
N TRP A 25 10.91 -6.76 -12.18
CA TRP A 25 11.46 -5.46 -11.80
C TRP A 25 12.11 -5.47 -10.42
N ALA A 26 11.80 -6.43 -9.58
CA ALA A 26 12.17 -6.47 -8.16
C ALA A 26 13.64 -6.14 -7.89
N ALA A 27 14.57 -6.70 -8.68
CA ALA A 27 16.00 -6.52 -8.43
C ALA A 27 16.51 -5.08 -8.59
N THR A 28 15.80 -4.24 -9.33
CA THR A 28 16.22 -2.86 -9.64
C THR A 28 15.19 -1.82 -9.19
N TYR A 29 14.05 -2.24 -8.65
CA TYR A 29 12.92 -1.36 -8.30
C TYR A 29 13.35 -0.19 -7.41
N ASP A 30 14.04 -0.46 -6.32
CA ASP A 30 14.44 0.58 -5.36
C ASP A 30 15.38 1.60 -5.99
N SER A 31 16.36 1.17 -6.77
CA SER A 31 17.33 2.06 -7.42
C SER A 31 16.76 2.78 -8.63
N SER A 32 15.95 2.10 -9.45
CA SER A 32 15.41 2.68 -10.68
C SER A 32 14.17 3.54 -10.42
N PHE A 33 13.23 3.08 -9.59
CA PHE A 33 12.00 3.80 -9.29
C PHE A 33 12.12 4.59 -7.99
N GLY A 34 12.52 3.98 -6.89
CA GLY A 34 12.60 4.64 -5.59
C GLY A 34 13.54 5.84 -5.61
N GLU A 35 14.83 5.58 -5.74
CA GLU A 35 15.87 6.63 -5.72
C GLU A 35 15.89 7.44 -7.02
N GLY A 36 15.78 6.76 -8.16
CA GLY A 36 15.89 7.39 -9.48
C GLY A 36 14.84 8.46 -9.77
N HIS A 37 13.64 8.32 -9.21
CA HIS A 37 12.54 9.28 -9.38
C HIS A 37 12.30 10.17 -8.16
N GLY A 38 13.11 10.07 -7.09
CA GLY A 38 12.87 10.84 -5.87
C GLY A 38 11.54 10.50 -5.19
N TYR A 39 11.18 9.20 -5.15
CA TYR A 39 9.89 8.71 -4.66
C TYR A 39 9.82 8.76 -3.13
N ILE A 40 9.07 9.73 -2.61
CA ILE A 40 8.95 9.98 -1.16
C ILE A 40 7.61 9.58 -0.55
N ALA A 41 6.61 9.24 -1.35
CA ALA A 41 5.28 8.87 -0.84
C ALA A 41 5.33 7.78 0.25
N PRO A 42 6.19 6.74 0.19
CA PRO A 42 6.33 5.76 1.28
C PRO A 42 6.69 6.40 2.62
N ARG A 43 7.64 7.35 2.62
CA ARG A 43 8.06 8.11 3.82
C ARG A 43 6.91 8.95 4.39
N GLU A 44 6.18 9.63 3.54
CA GLU A 44 5.05 10.49 3.93
C GLU A 44 3.92 9.64 4.55
N ILE A 45 3.56 8.50 3.94
CA ILE A 45 2.56 7.57 4.47
C ILE A 45 2.99 6.99 5.82
N ALA A 46 4.23 6.54 5.93
CA ALA A 46 4.78 6.03 7.18
C ALA A 46 4.77 7.09 8.29
N GLY A 47 5.13 8.34 7.97
CA GLY A 47 5.08 9.47 8.90
C GLY A 47 3.66 9.77 9.38
N LEU A 48 2.66 9.75 8.48
CA LEU A 48 1.26 9.91 8.82
C LEU A 48 0.78 8.78 9.74
N PHE A 49 1.15 7.54 9.47
CA PHE A 49 0.81 6.39 10.29
C PHE A 49 1.44 6.51 11.69
N ALA A 50 2.74 6.72 11.76
CA ALA A 50 3.48 6.77 13.03
C ALA A 50 2.99 7.90 13.97
N ALA A 51 2.54 9.02 13.40
CA ALA A 51 1.98 10.14 14.16
C ALA A 51 0.62 9.84 14.81
N ARG A 52 -0.11 8.81 14.35
CA ARG A 52 -1.49 8.48 14.74
C ARG A 52 -1.65 7.10 15.35
N ALA A 53 -0.67 6.23 15.18
CA ALA A 53 -0.68 4.88 15.72
C ALA A 53 -0.48 4.89 17.23
N ASP A 54 -1.30 4.14 17.94
CA ASP A 54 -1.20 3.95 19.40
C ASP A 54 -0.15 2.89 19.78
N ARG A 55 0.81 2.59 18.88
CA ARG A 55 1.83 1.52 19.01
C ARG A 55 1.25 0.14 19.32
N SER A 56 0.05 -0.11 18.85
CA SER A 56 -0.55 -1.43 18.90
C SER A 56 -0.05 -2.22 17.69
N ASP A 57 0.76 -3.21 17.94
CA ASP A 57 1.31 -4.11 16.92
C ASP A 57 0.53 -5.45 16.91
N PRO A 58 0.49 -6.17 15.83
CA PRO A 58 1.20 -5.95 14.56
C PRO A 58 0.46 -5.10 13.53
N ILE A 59 1.21 -4.55 12.56
CA ILE A 59 0.68 -3.84 11.40
C ILE A 59 0.84 -4.70 10.13
N LEU A 60 -0.06 -4.52 9.16
CA LEU A 60 0.04 -5.11 7.83
C LEU A 60 0.40 -4.05 6.79
N ASP A 61 1.50 -4.25 6.08
CA ASP A 61 1.88 -3.49 4.89
C ASP A 61 1.24 -4.16 3.66
N ILE A 62 0.26 -3.48 3.05
CA ILE A 62 -0.57 -4.00 1.95
C ILE A 62 0.09 -3.65 0.62
N GLY A 63 0.44 -4.68 -0.17
CA GLY A 63 1.26 -4.49 -1.37
C GLY A 63 2.65 -4.03 -0.97
N ALA A 64 3.28 -4.81 -0.10
CA ALA A 64 4.51 -4.48 0.60
C ALA A 64 5.69 -4.17 -0.33
N GLY A 65 5.70 -4.75 -1.53
CA GLY A 65 6.78 -4.60 -2.47
C GLY A 65 8.14 -4.95 -1.85
N THR A 66 9.10 -4.10 -2.06
CA THR A 66 10.46 -4.20 -1.49
C THR A 66 10.55 -3.65 -0.06
N GLY A 67 9.45 -3.14 0.51
CA GLY A 67 9.39 -2.65 1.89
C GLY A 67 9.62 -1.17 2.08
N LEU A 68 9.49 -0.34 1.06
CA LEU A 68 9.80 1.10 1.14
C LEU A 68 9.00 1.85 2.22
N VAL A 69 7.74 1.47 2.53
CA VAL A 69 6.98 2.08 3.64
C VAL A 69 7.57 1.64 4.97
N THR A 70 7.82 0.35 5.13
CA THR A 70 8.26 -0.25 6.39
C THR A 70 9.67 0.20 6.80
N GLU A 71 10.54 0.57 5.86
CA GLU A 71 11.84 1.21 6.16
C GLU A 71 11.69 2.46 7.04
N HIS A 72 10.57 3.17 6.94
CA HIS A 72 10.25 4.39 7.68
C HIS A 72 9.39 4.16 8.92
N LEU A 73 9.20 2.90 9.34
CA LEU A 73 8.45 2.51 10.54
C LEU A 73 9.33 1.82 11.61
N PRO A 74 10.44 2.45 12.04
CA PRO A 74 11.34 1.82 13.00
C PRO A 74 10.62 1.56 14.34
N GLY A 75 10.79 0.35 14.86
CA GLY A 75 10.22 -0.08 16.15
C GLY A 75 8.78 -0.55 16.08
N PHE A 76 8.15 -0.59 14.91
CA PHE A 76 6.88 -1.29 14.70
C PHE A 76 7.13 -2.75 14.30
N ILE A 77 6.20 -3.64 14.68
CA ILE A 77 6.17 -5.04 14.22
C ILE A 77 5.29 -5.08 12.98
N VAL A 78 5.90 -5.28 11.81
CA VAL A 78 5.20 -5.25 10.53
C VAL A 78 5.26 -6.61 9.85
N ASP A 79 4.12 -7.05 9.31
CA ASP A 79 4.05 -8.13 8.33
C ASP A 79 3.82 -7.50 6.95
N GLY A 80 4.49 -8.00 5.92
CA GLY A 80 4.29 -7.56 4.55
C GLY A 80 3.52 -8.58 3.73
N ILE A 81 2.51 -8.13 2.98
CA ILE A 81 1.77 -8.97 2.03
C ILE A 81 1.94 -8.42 0.62
N ASP A 82 2.30 -9.31 -0.31
CA ASP A 82 2.45 -8.97 -1.73
C ASP A 82 2.15 -10.19 -2.61
N ILE A 83 1.80 -9.94 -3.88
CA ILE A 83 1.59 -10.97 -4.89
C ILE A 83 2.89 -11.40 -5.58
N SER A 84 3.94 -10.55 -5.51
CA SER A 84 5.25 -10.79 -6.13
C SER A 84 6.21 -11.43 -5.14
N GLU A 85 6.64 -12.64 -5.46
CA GLU A 85 7.69 -13.35 -4.71
C GLU A 85 9.04 -12.62 -4.83
N GLY A 86 9.32 -12.05 -6.02
CA GLY A 86 10.54 -11.28 -6.27
C GLY A 86 10.64 -10.05 -5.37
N MET A 87 9.56 -9.29 -5.22
CA MET A 87 9.49 -8.12 -4.32
C MET A 87 9.69 -8.53 -2.87
N LEU A 88 8.98 -9.55 -2.39
CA LEU A 88 9.12 -10.05 -1.02
C LEU A 88 10.53 -10.57 -0.72
N ALA A 89 11.23 -11.13 -1.72
CA ALA A 89 12.63 -11.56 -1.55
C ALA A 89 13.58 -10.35 -1.35
N GLN A 90 13.34 -9.22 -2.02
CA GLN A 90 14.10 -7.99 -1.78
C GLN A 90 13.84 -7.45 -0.36
N ALA A 91 12.57 -7.44 0.07
CA ALA A 91 12.20 -7.03 1.42
C ALA A 91 12.82 -7.96 2.50
N GLU A 92 12.96 -9.27 2.21
CA GLU A 92 13.65 -10.22 3.09
C GLU A 92 15.11 -9.86 3.28
N ALA A 93 15.80 -9.53 2.19
CA ALA A 93 17.20 -9.14 2.26
C ALA A 93 17.46 -7.92 3.15
N LYS A 94 16.45 -7.04 3.30
CA LYS A 94 16.48 -5.88 4.19
C LYS A 94 16.11 -6.18 5.63
N GLY A 95 15.49 -7.36 5.92
CA GLY A 95 15.10 -7.76 7.27
C GLY A 95 13.98 -6.91 7.89
N LEU A 96 13.09 -6.36 7.08
CA LEU A 96 12.08 -5.39 7.50
C LEU A 96 10.84 -6.01 8.15
N TYR A 97 10.44 -7.21 7.73
CA TYR A 97 9.17 -7.81 8.12
C TYR A 97 9.35 -8.96 9.12
N ARG A 98 8.42 -9.05 10.08
CA ARG A 98 8.26 -10.24 10.93
C ARG A 98 7.87 -11.47 10.09
N ASN A 99 6.86 -11.29 9.23
CA ASN A 99 6.41 -12.30 8.28
C ASN A 99 6.26 -11.67 6.88
N ARG A 100 6.60 -12.43 5.86
CA ARG A 100 6.33 -12.10 4.46
C ARG A 100 5.27 -13.06 3.94
N ILE A 101 4.19 -12.53 3.43
CA ILE A 101 2.98 -13.26 3.07
C ILE A 101 2.79 -13.13 1.57
N LEU A 102 3.07 -14.23 0.84
CA LEU A 102 2.79 -14.28 -0.59
C LEU A 102 1.30 -14.61 -0.77
N ALA A 103 0.51 -13.62 -1.19
CA ALA A 103 -0.92 -13.81 -1.42
C ALA A 103 -1.49 -12.74 -2.35
N ASP A 104 -2.58 -13.11 -3.01
CA ASP A 104 -3.42 -12.21 -3.81
C ASP A 104 -4.45 -11.54 -2.88
N LEU A 105 -4.41 -10.21 -2.81
CA LEU A 105 -5.30 -9.39 -1.98
C LEU A 105 -6.79 -9.52 -2.37
N THR A 106 -7.08 -9.94 -3.60
CA THR A 106 -8.46 -10.15 -4.10
C THR A 106 -9.06 -11.48 -3.61
N GLN A 107 -8.25 -12.34 -2.98
CA GLN A 107 -8.65 -13.63 -2.46
C GLN A 107 -8.77 -13.59 -0.93
N ARG A 108 -9.25 -14.71 -0.34
CA ARG A 108 -9.23 -14.86 1.11
C ARG A 108 -7.79 -14.89 1.61
N LEU A 109 -7.45 -13.98 2.52
CA LEU A 109 -6.11 -13.84 3.07
C LEU A 109 -5.81 -14.97 4.09
N PRO A 110 -4.57 -15.51 4.11
CA PRO A 110 -4.17 -16.62 4.99
C PRO A 110 -3.87 -16.17 6.42
N MET A 111 -4.65 -15.23 6.95
CA MET A 111 -4.55 -14.73 8.31
C MET A 111 -5.87 -14.93 9.05
N GLU A 112 -5.77 -15.04 10.38
CA GLU A 112 -6.93 -15.14 11.25
C GLU A 112 -7.68 -13.80 11.34
N ASP A 113 -8.95 -13.87 11.77
CA ASP A 113 -9.76 -12.69 12.04
C ASP A 113 -9.11 -11.84 13.13
N ALA A 114 -9.23 -10.52 13.04
CA ALA A 114 -8.77 -9.57 14.05
C ALA A 114 -7.29 -9.78 14.46
N SER A 115 -6.40 -9.88 13.47
CA SER A 115 -4.96 -10.13 13.68
C SER A 115 -4.12 -8.86 13.75
N TYR A 116 -4.57 -7.75 13.12
CA TYR A 116 -3.76 -6.54 12.93
C TYR A 116 -4.39 -5.31 13.55
N ASP A 117 -3.56 -4.46 14.17
CA ASP A 117 -3.95 -3.17 14.77
C ASP A 117 -3.73 -1.98 13.84
N GLY A 118 -3.02 -2.18 12.74
CA GLY A 118 -2.74 -1.12 11.77
C GLY A 118 -2.52 -1.65 10.36
N PHE A 119 -2.73 -0.77 9.39
CA PHE A 119 -2.60 -1.04 7.97
C PHE A 119 -1.96 0.15 7.28
N VAL A 120 -0.91 -0.11 6.52
CA VAL A 120 -0.27 0.87 5.64
C VAL A 120 -0.27 0.36 4.21
N SER A 121 -0.28 1.28 3.24
CA SER A 121 -0.15 0.89 1.83
C SER A 121 0.33 2.08 1.01
N CYS A 122 1.28 1.84 0.10
CA CYS A 122 1.74 2.81 -0.89
C CYS A 122 1.88 2.14 -2.25
N GLY A 123 1.23 2.70 -3.28
CA GLY A 123 1.33 2.19 -4.65
C GLY A 123 0.43 0.99 -4.99
N THR A 124 -0.38 0.48 -4.04
CA THR A 124 -1.25 -0.69 -4.27
C THR A 124 -2.62 -0.29 -4.83
N PHE A 125 -3.21 0.81 -4.34
CA PHE A 125 -4.51 1.31 -4.80
C PHE A 125 -4.33 2.29 -5.95
N THR A 126 -3.85 1.77 -7.08
CA THR A 126 -3.51 2.51 -8.29
C THR A 126 -4.04 1.78 -9.53
N HIS A 127 -3.76 2.30 -10.72
CA HIS A 127 -4.27 1.76 -11.99
C HIS A 127 -3.97 0.28 -12.17
N GLY A 128 -5.01 -0.51 -12.51
CA GLY A 128 -4.86 -1.93 -12.86
C GLY A 128 -4.47 -2.88 -11.73
N HIS A 129 -4.28 -2.37 -10.48
CA HIS A 129 -3.85 -3.20 -9.36
C HIS A 129 -5.05 -3.71 -8.56
N VAL A 130 -5.37 -3.08 -7.43
CA VAL A 130 -6.35 -3.56 -6.47
C VAL A 130 -7.40 -2.50 -6.21
N GLY A 131 -8.67 -2.88 -6.31
CA GLY A 131 -9.82 -2.02 -6.09
C GLY A 131 -10.42 -2.15 -4.67
N PRO A 132 -11.57 -1.51 -4.44
CA PRO A 132 -12.22 -1.49 -3.13
C PRO A 132 -12.87 -2.83 -2.72
N GLU A 133 -12.85 -3.83 -3.57
CA GLU A 133 -13.36 -5.18 -3.30
C GLU A 133 -12.56 -5.91 -2.21
N VAL A 134 -11.34 -5.45 -1.90
CA VAL A 134 -10.49 -6.05 -0.86
C VAL A 134 -10.90 -5.64 0.55
N PHE A 135 -11.65 -4.54 0.74
CA PHE A 135 -11.99 -4.05 2.07
C PHE A 135 -12.73 -5.06 2.96
N PRO A 136 -13.68 -5.90 2.49
CA PRO A 136 -14.29 -6.90 3.35
C PRO A 136 -13.26 -7.83 4.01
N GLU A 137 -12.24 -8.23 3.28
CA GLU A 137 -11.20 -9.12 3.78
C GLU A 137 -10.21 -8.38 4.70
N LEU A 138 -9.82 -7.15 4.34
CA LEU A 138 -9.03 -6.29 5.21
C LEU A 138 -9.76 -5.99 6.52
N MET A 139 -11.08 -5.73 6.47
CA MET A 139 -11.88 -5.55 7.68
C MET A 139 -11.97 -6.83 8.52
N ARG A 140 -11.99 -8.03 7.91
CA ARG A 140 -11.98 -9.29 8.65
C ARG A 140 -10.70 -9.43 9.48
N VAL A 141 -9.53 -9.18 8.89
CA VAL A 141 -8.24 -9.34 9.56
C VAL A 141 -7.87 -8.16 10.46
N ALA A 142 -8.55 -7.03 10.36
CA ALA A 142 -8.37 -5.88 11.23
C ALA A 142 -9.03 -6.08 12.59
N ARG A 143 -8.37 -5.66 13.68
CA ARG A 143 -8.97 -5.55 15.01
C ARG A 143 -9.90 -4.33 15.10
N PRO A 144 -10.89 -4.33 15.99
CA PRO A 144 -11.61 -3.09 16.33
C PRO A 144 -10.60 -2.00 16.75
N GLY A 145 -10.77 -0.79 16.22
CA GLY A 145 -9.84 0.33 16.44
C GLY A 145 -8.65 0.38 15.47
N ALA A 146 -8.42 -0.64 14.68
CA ALA A 146 -7.29 -0.69 13.74
C ALA A 146 -7.24 0.54 12.82
N LEU A 147 -6.05 1.15 12.73
CA LEU A 147 -5.80 2.34 11.92
C LEU A 147 -5.42 1.94 10.49
N PHE A 148 -6.04 2.57 9.51
CA PHE A 148 -5.71 2.48 8.09
C PHE A 148 -5.12 3.79 7.60
N VAL A 149 -3.94 3.74 6.98
CA VAL A 149 -3.28 4.87 6.31
C VAL A 149 -2.78 4.38 4.96
N CYS A 150 -3.58 4.59 3.93
CA CYS A 150 -3.39 3.96 2.63
C CYS A 150 -3.41 5.00 1.51
N GLY A 151 -2.35 5.00 0.70
CA GLY A 151 -2.27 5.83 -0.49
C GLY A 151 -3.25 5.36 -1.57
N VAL A 152 -3.87 6.30 -2.27
CA VAL A 152 -4.70 6.06 -3.44
C VAL A 152 -4.51 7.21 -4.43
N ILE A 153 -4.56 6.93 -5.73
CA ILE A 153 -4.55 7.99 -6.73
C ILE A 153 -5.97 8.44 -7.06
N ALA A 154 -6.16 9.75 -7.22
CA ALA A 154 -7.50 10.34 -7.38
C ALA A 154 -8.32 9.75 -8.55
N PRO A 155 -7.76 9.49 -9.76
CA PRO A 155 -8.50 8.86 -10.84
C PRO A 155 -9.03 7.47 -10.49
N VAL A 156 -8.24 6.67 -9.76
CA VAL A 156 -8.65 5.32 -9.33
C VAL A 156 -9.69 5.40 -8.23
N TYR A 157 -9.53 6.33 -7.28
CA TYR A 157 -10.50 6.54 -6.22
C TYR A 157 -11.92 6.76 -6.75
N ASP A 158 -12.05 7.58 -7.78
CA ASP A 158 -13.33 7.87 -8.43
C ASP A 158 -13.74 6.74 -9.38
N GLY A 159 -12.83 6.31 -10.27
CA GLY A 159 -13.12 5.44 -11.39
C GLY A 159 -13.52 4.01 -11.03
N VAL A 160 -12.99 3.43 -9.94
CA VAL A 160 -13.26 2.03 -9.56
C VAL A 160 -14.12 1.90 -8.29
N GLY A 161 -14.65 3.01 -7.77
CA GLY A 161 -15.68 3.00 -6.74
C GLY A 161 -15.22 2.99 -5.29
N PHE A 162 -13.98 3.41 -4.98
CA PHE A 162 -13.52 3.57 -3.60
C PHE A 162 -14.44 4.51 -2.81
N GLY A 163 -14.84 5.65 -3.39
CA GLY A 163 -15.73 6.62 -2.75
C GLY A 163 -17.07 5.98 -2.32
N SER A 164 -17.71 5.24 -3.22
CA SER A 164 -18.97 4.54 -2.92
C SER A 164 -18.79 3.48 -1.84
N ARG A 165 -17.73 2.69 -1.90
CA ARG A 165 -17.45 1.64 -0.91
C ARG A 165 -17.22 2.24 0.47
N LEU A 166 -16.33 3.23 0.58
CA LEU A 166 -16.02 3.87 1.86
C LEU A 166 -17.23 4.60 2.46
N ALA A 167 -18.03 5.28 1.63
CA ALA A 167 -19.27 5.93 2.08
C ALA A 167 -20.26 4.90 2.67
N GLN A 168 -20.41 3.73 2.03
CA GLN A 168 -21.25 2.63 2.57
C GLN A 168 -20.69 2.13 3.91
N MET A 169 -19.37 1.92 4.01
CA MET A 169 -18.75 1.45 5.25
C MET A 169 -18.94 2.44 6.41
N VAL A 170 -18.85 3.75 6.16
CA VAL A 170 -19.15 4.81 7.14
C VAL A 170 -20.64 4.77 7.53
N ALA A 171 -21.55 4.70 6.54
CA ALA A 171 -22.99 4.66 6.79
C ALA A 171 -23.41 3.44 7.61
N HIS A 172 -22.75 2.30 7.42
CA HIS A 172 -22.98 1.06 8.19
C HIS A 172 -22.17 0.99 9.50
N ARG A 173 -21.48 2.06 9.89
CA ARG A 173 -20.66 2.12 11.10
C ARG A 173 -19.59 1.01 11.16
N GLN A 174 -19.02 0.64 10.04
CA GLN A 174 -17.90 -0.29 9.98
C GLN A 174 -16.56 0.41 10.19
N ILE A 175 -16.50 1.70 9.78
CA ILE A 175 -15.31 2.55 9.92
C ILE A 175 -15.72 3.96 10.38
N THR A 176 -14.74 4.69 10.91
CA THR A 176 -14.87 6.13 11.16
C THR A 176 -15.03 6.89 9.84
N PRO A 177 -15.46 8.17 9.86
CA PRO A 177 -15.33 9.03 8.68
C PRO A 177 -13.91 9.00 8.13
N VAL A 178 -13.79 8.98 6.79
CA VAL A 178 -12.48 8.97 6.11
C VAL A 178 -11.92 10.38 6.07
N MET A 179 -10.70 10.54 6.54
CA MET A 179 -9.90 11.75 6.37
C MET A 179 -8.97 11.56 5.17
N PHE A 180 -8.80 12.59 4.36
CA PHE A 180 -7.85 12.60 3.26
C PHE A 180 -6.70 13.53 3.54
N HIS A 181 -5.49 13.05 3.27
CA HIS A 181 -4.28 13.86 3.28
C HIS A 181 -3.75 13.96 1.84
N ASP A 182 -3.36 15.15 1.46
CA ASP A 182 -2.70 15.43 0.19
C ASP A 182 -1.20 15.45 0.44
N ILE A 183 -0.47 14.54 -0.21
CA ILE A 183 0.99 14.39 -0.04
C ILE A 183 1.73 14.57 -1.37
N PRO A 184 2.98 15.04 -1.36
CA PRO A 184 3.86 14.92 -2.51
C PRO A 184 4.19 13.45 -2.76
N ILE A 185 4.23 13.05 -4.03
CA ILE A 185 4.67 11.70 -4.42
C ILE A 185 6.19 11.67 -4.60
N TYR A 186 6.74 12.74 -5.14
CA TYR A 186 8.16 12.88 -5.49
C TYR A 186 8.76 14.15 -4.89
N GLU A 187 10.07 14.15 -4.67
CA GLU A 187 10.86 15.33 -4.33
C GLU A 187 12.12 15.41 -5.17
N ASN A 188 12.59 16.64 -5.45
CA ASN A 188 13.81 16.90 -6.23
C ASN A 188 13.85 16.16 -7.58
N ALA A 189 12.69 15.89 -8.17
CA ALA A 189 12.55 15.10 -9.38
C ALA A 189 12.47 16.00 -10.62
N ASP A 190 13.05 15.53 -11.74
CA ASP A 190 13.03 16.21 -13.04
C ASP A 190 12.44 15.24 -14.10
N HIS A 191 11.13 14.96 -13.97
CA HIS A 191 10.36 14.15 -14.91
C HIS A 191 8.92 14.67 -15.01
N ALA A 192 8.16 14.18 -15.98
CA ALA A 192 6.81 14.69 -16.30
C ALA A 192 5.83 14.61 -15.10
N HIS A 193 6.03 13.64 -14.19
CA HIS A 193 5.20 13.38 -13.01
C HIS A 193 5.74 13.98 -11.72
N ALA A 194 6.82 14.79 -11.77
CA ALA A 194 7.50 15.34 -10.59
C ALA A 194 6.59 16.17 -9.65
N GLN A 195 5.49 16.70 -10.19
CA GLN A 195 4.53 17.53 -9.45
C GLN A 195 3.27 16.77 -9.06
N ASP A 196 3.19 15.46 -9.33
CA ASP A 196 2.02 14.66 -9.01
C ASP A 196 1.82 14.56 -7.49
N ARG A 197 0.55 14.59 -7.10
CA ARG A 197 0.11 14.52 -5.71
C ARG A 197 -0.65 13.23 -5.46
N GLY A 198 -0.40 12.63 -4.31
CA GLY A 198 -1.10 11.45 -3.83
C GLY A 198 -2.15 11.81 -2.77
N LEU A 199 -3.27 11.10 -2.79
CA LEU A 199 -4.22 11.11 -1.68
C LEU A 199 -3.90 9.96 -0.73
N VAL A 200 -3.96 10.22 0.58
CA VAL A 200 -3.87 9.18 1.60
C VAL A 200 -5.19 9.12 2.36
N MET A 201 -5.83 7.97 2.33
CA MET A 201 -7.04 7.67 3.11
C MET A 201 -6.64 7.29 4.53
N GLU A 202 -7.20 8.00 5.53
CA GLU A 202 -7.05 7.67 6.94
C GLU A 202 -8.42 7.39 7.55
N PHE A 203 -8.57 6.24 8.19
CA PHE A 203 -9.76 5.87 8.97
C PHE A 203 -9.44 4.75 9.97
N ARG A 204 -10.37 4.49 10.90
CA ARG A 204 -10.28 3.35 11.82
C ARG A 204 -11.45 2.41 11.64
N LYS A 205 -11.21 1.13 11.84
CA LYS A 205 -12.29 0.13 12.03
C LYS A 205 -13.04 0.41 13.34
N LEU A 206 -14.36 0.34 13.32
CA LEU A 206 -15.23 0.48 14.49
C LEU A 206 -15.58 -0.88 15.11
#